data_b56a05403ab5b466ecbae707c8370845
#
_entry.id   b56a05403ab5b466ecbae707c8370845
#
_cell.length_a   1.000
_cell.length_b   1.000
_cell.length_c   1.000
_cell.angle_alpha   90.00
_cell.angle_beta   90.00
_cell.angle_gamma   90.00
#
_symmetry.space_group_name_H-M   'P 1'
#
loop_
_entity.id
_entity.type
_entity.pdbx_description
1 polymer ?
#
loop_
_entity_poly.entity_id
_entity_poly.type
_entity_poly.pdbx_seq_one_letter_code
_entity_poly.pdbx_strand_id
1 'polypeptide(L)'
;SNNPWAISFGANGVDTKVSAVGNDSPKWIQLANVNENWNIVPAVSYVNVSRYVGDGFSFGLTGSVNKIDKWVERDLMTTSTDLVSNPGDLNYFAFDATVKYSFMEMLKSKWLDPSINVGGGYNFFGDASAGTVNGGLGLTFWVTENVGLQLQSVYKHSFDDNRVADLDVPTHIQHFAGLTFKFGGKDTDGDGIYDKDDACPEVAGLPEFKGCPDTDGDGIQDSVDACKDEAGLAEFNGCPDTDGDGIIDSEDECVDVKGTKIMKGCPDADGDGVADKDDECPTVKGAKENKGCPWPDTDGDGVADKDDKCPTVKGTVANNGCPEITEEKVKAINDAAKNIFFQTGTNKLTKESLT
;
A
#
# COMPACT_ATOMS: atom_id res chain seq x y z
N SER A 1 -5.35 7.03 17.49
CA SER A 1 -4.98 8.19 16.67
C SER A 1 -3.51 8.10 16.30
N ASN A 2 -3.19 8.14 15.01
CA ASN A 2 -1.81 8.12 14.51
C ASN A 2 -1.06 9.37 14.97
N ASN A 3 -1.77 10.49 15.08
CA ASN A 3 -1.24 11.77 15.56
C ASN A 3 -1.72 12.03 17.00
N PRO A 4 -0.90 11.71 18.03
CA PRO A 4 -1.31 11.83 19.41
C PRO A 4 -1.39 13.27 19.92
N TRP A 5 -0.70 14.20 19.29
CA TRP A 5 -0.72 15.62 19.66
C TRP A 5 -1.74 16.40 18.84
N ALA A 6 -2.33 17.42 19.45
CA ALA A 6 -3.12 18.41 18.77
C ALA A 6 -2.81 19.82 19.27
N ILE A 7 -2.80 20.76 18.33
CA ILE A 7 -2.79 22.19 18.62
C ILE A 7 -4.09 22.80 18.12
N SER A 8 -4.74 23.62 18.96
CA SER A 8 -5.93 24.38 18.56
C SER A 8 -5.71 25.86 18.83
N PHE A 9 -6.18 26.69 17.96
CA PHE A 9 -6.11 28.14 18.15
C PHE A 9 -7.28 28.84 17.42
N GLY A 10 -7.65 29.99 17.91
CA GLY A 10 -8.77 30.77 17.38
C GLY A 10 -9.21 31.88 18.31
N ALA A 11 -10.46 32.27 18.19
CA ALA A 11 -11.06 33.31 19.03
C ALA A 11 -11.74 32.70 20.25
N ASN A 12 -11.76 33.45 21.36
CA ASN A 12 -12.57 33.13 22.54
C ASN A 12 -13.52 34.29 22.86
N GLY A 13 -14.64 33.93 23.49
CA GLY A 13 -15.59 34.88 24.06
C GLY A 13 -15.80 34.58 25.54
N VAL A 14 -15.75 35.61 26.37
CA VAL A 14 -15.99 35.53 27.81
C VAL A 14 -17.35 36.13 28.12
N ASP A 15 -18.26 35.31 28.69
CA ASP A 15 -19.63 35.72 29.14
C ASP A 15 -19.64 35.73 30.67
N THR A 16 -19.71 36.91 31.26
CA THR A 16 -19.74 37.11 32.73
C THR A 16 -21.11 36.96 33.35
N LYS A 17 -22.17 36.71 32.54
CA LYS A 17 -23.56 36.66 32.97
C LYS A 17 -23.90 35.50 33.89
N VAL A 18 -23.22 34.38 33.80
CA VAL A 18 -23.63 33.09 34.42
C VAL A 18 -23.77 33.19 35.92
N SER A 19 -22.95 33.97 36.59
CA SER A 19 -23.01 34.16 38.03
C SER A 19 -24.10 35.19 38.46
N ALA A 20 -24.65 35.97 37.50
CA ALA A 20 -25.74 36.92 37.78
C ALA A 20 -27.11 36.25 37.92
N VAL A 21 -27.22 34.96 37.66
CA VAL A 21 -28.51 34.25 37.67
C VAL A 21 -28.92 33.93 39.11
N GLY A 22 -29.90 34.68 39.64
CA GLY A 22 -30.65 34.26 40.83
C GLY A 22 -31.58 33.07 40.52
N ASN A 23 -32.38 32.63 41.48
CA ASN A 23 -33.20 31.41 41.45
C ASN A 23 -34.18 31.22 40.26
N ASP A 24 -34.19 32.10 39.29
CA ASP A 24 -35.02 31.97 38.08
C ASP A 24 -34.23 31.21 37.01
N SER A 25 -34.77 30.09 36.58
CA SER A 25 -34.16 29.18 35.59
C SER A 25 -33.57 29.92 34.39
N PRO A 26 -32.33 29.69 34.03
CA PRO A 26 -31.71 30.33 32.88
C PRO A 26 -32.46 29.95 31.60
N LYS A 27 -33.03 30.92 30.91
CA LYS A 27 -33.53 30.70 29.56
C LYS A 27 -32.29 30.50 28.70
N TRP A 28 -32.05 29.28 28.22
CA TRP A 28 -30.89 28.90 27.36
C TRP A 28 -30.68 29.88 26.21
N ILE A 29 -31.74 30.54 25.71
CA ILE A 29 -31.68 31.54 24.66
C ILE A 29 -30.89 32.80 25.10
N GLN A 30 -30.85 33.12 26.38
CA GLN A 30 -30.13 34.29 26.89
C GLN A 30 -28.60 34.05 26.96
N LEU A 31 -28.15 32.79 27.04
CA LEU A 31 -26.71 32.44 26.96
C LEU A 31 -26.14 32.66 25.55
N ALA A 32 -26.96 32.76 24.55
CA ALA A 32 -26.53 32.95 23.15
C ALA A 32 -26.62 34.44 22.69
N ASN A 33 -26.83 35.40 23.63
CA ASN A 33 -26.86 36.82 23.28
C ASN A 33 -25.44 37.40 23.16
N VAL A 34 -24.77 37.05 22.03
CA VAL A 34 -23.37 37.39 21.75
C VAL A 34 -23.13 38.89 21.79
N ASN A 35 -24.05 39.69 21.27
CA ASN A 35 -23.87 41.13 21.13
C ASN A 35 -23.90 41.86 22.48
N GLU A 36 -24.68 41.39 23.42
CA GLU A 36 -24.89 42.09 24.69
C GLU A 36 -23.95 41.57 25.82
N ASN A 37 -23.65 40.26 25.82
CA ASN A 37 -23.02 39.64 26.96
C ASN A 37 -21.57 39.19 26.74
N TRP A 38 -21.21 38.89 25.47
CA TRP A 38 -19.91 38.29 25.22
C TRP A 38 -18.82 39.35 24.98
N ASN A 39 -17.73 39.17 25.66
CA ASN A 39 -16.49 39.89 25.42
C ASN A 39 -15.67 39.10 24.39
N ILE A 40 -15.50 39.63 23.19
CA ILE A 40 -14.79 38.95 22.09
C ILE A 40 -13.73 39.83 21.51
N VAL A 41 -12.48 39.33 21.50
CA VAL A 41 -11.40 39.94 20.73
C VAL A 41 -11.40 39.29 19.34
N PRO A 42 -11.58 40.03 18.24
CA PRO A 42 -11.66 39.50 16.89
C PRO A 42 -10.26 39.18 16.33
N ALA A 43 -9.49 38.35 17.05
CA ALA A 43 -8.16 37.89 16.72
C ALA A 43 -7.93 36.50 17.31
N VAL A 44 -6.78 35.87 17.00
CA VAL A 44 -6.36 34.67 17.69
C VAL A 44 -6.14 35.04 19.16
N SER A 45 -7.03 34.56 20.02
CA SER A 45 -7.05 34.92 21.44
C SER A 45 -6.99 33.68 22.35
N TYR A 46 -6.84 32.49 21.82
CA TYR A 46 -6.48 31.29 22.58
C TYR A 46 -5.58 30.35 21.80
N VAL A 47 -4.79 29.60 22.55
CA VAL A 47 -4.01 28.45 22.05
C VAL A 47 -4.22 27.30 23.04
N ASN A 48 -4.53 26.12 22.53
CA ASN A 48 -4.57 24.88 23.28
C ASN A 48 -3.58 23.88 22.69
N VAL A 49 -2.82 23.21 23.53
CA VAL A 49 -1.99 22.07 23.15
C VAL A 49 -2.50 20.87 23.93
N SER A 50 -2.79 19.79 23.27
CA SER A 50 -3.32 18.58 23.89
C SER A 50 -2.65 17.32 23.36
N ARG A 51 -2.69 16.27 24.20
CA ARG A 51 -2.17 14.95 23.84
C ARG A 51 -3.23 13.89 24.10
N TYR A 52 -3.50 13.10 23.09
CA TYR A 52 -4.33 11.90 23.20
C TYR A 52 -3.58 10.80 23.96
N VAL A 53 -4.24 10.15 24.91
CA VAL A 53 -3.62 9.14 25.78
C VAL A 53 -4.28 7.76 25.67
N GLY A 54 -5.34 7.64 24.88
CA GLY A 54 -6.07 6.39 24.64
C GLY A 54 -7.53 6.47 25.09
N ASP A 55 -8.32 5.51 24.66
CA ASP A 55 -9.72 5.28 25.07
C ASP A 55 -10.62 6.55 25.02
N GLY A 56 -10.39 7.42 24.05
CA GLY A 56 -11.12 8.68 23.89
C GLY A 56 -10.61 9.83 24.78
N PHE A 57 -9.61 9.63 25.64
CA PHE A 57 -9.10 10.64 26.54
C PHE A 57 -7.96 11.46 25.95
N SER A 58 -7.96 12.77 26.25
CA SER A 58 -6.88 13.70 25.94
C SER A 58 -6.63 14.62 27.13
N PHE A 59 -5.35 14.95 27.36
CA PHE A 59 -4.94 16.01 28.30
C PHE A 59 -4.52 17.24 27.52
N GLY A 60 -5.00 18.43 27.97
CA GLY A 60 -4.73 19.68 27.29
C GLY A 60 -4.36 20.80 28.24
N LEU A 61 -3.54 21.72 27.73
CA LEU A 61 -3.22 23.00 28.36
C LEU A 61 -3.70 24.12 27.43
N THR A 62 -4.46 25.07 27.98
CA THR A 62 -5.02 26.19 27.23
C THR A 62 -4.53 27.50 27.84
N GLY A 63 -3.96 28.36 27.01
CA GLY A 63 -3.74 29.76 27.31
C GLY A 63 -4.73 30.61 26.53
N SER A 64 -5.37 31.59 27.21
CA SER A 64 -6.29 32.49 26.54
C SER A 64 -6.17 33.92 27.03
N VAL A 65 -6.45 34.86 26.16
CA VAL A 65 -6.44 36.30 26.43
C VAL A 65 -7.73 36.90 25.90
N ASN A 66 -8.25 37.92 26.62
CA ASN A 66 -9.42 38.67 26.20
C ASN A 66 -9.40 40.07 26.83
N LYS A 67 -10.39 40.87 26.52
CA LYS A 67 -10.64 42.16 27.11
C LYS A 67 -12.09 42.21 27.56
N ILE A 68 -12.32 42.60 28.81
CA ILE A 68 -13.64 42.63 29.41
C ILE A 68 -14.14 44.07 29.38
N ASP A 69 -15.01 44.37 28.45
CA ASP A 69 -15.71 45.65 28.29
C ASP A 69 -17.19 45.58 28.64
N LYS A 70 -17.71 44.37 28.85
CA LYS A 70 -19.09 44.04 29.24
C LYS A 70 -19.07 43.23 30.53
N TRP A 71 -19.40 43.89 31.61
CA TRP A 71 -19.60 43.26 32.91
C TRP A 71 -21.10 43.20 33.21
N VAL A 72 -21.64 42.02 33.43
CA VAL A 72 -23.05 41.83 33.66
C VAL A 72 -23.35 41.75 35.16
N GLU A 73 -24.00 42.77 35.71
CA GLU A 73 -24.48 42.81 37.08
C GLU A 73 -25.98 42.58 37.12
N ARG A 74 -26.44 41.97 38.18
CA ARG A 74 -27.86 41.88 38.44
C ARG A 74 -28.33 43.16 39.10
N ASP A 75 -29.35 43.81 38.53
CA ASP A 75 -30.04 44.88 39.23
C ASP A 75 -30.87 44.32 40.38
N LEU A 76 -30.40 44.52 41.61
CA LEU A 76 -31.06 44.10 42.84
C LEU A 76 -32.33 44.88 43.12
N MET A 77 -32.58 46.01 42.44
CA MET A 77 -33.75 46.87 42.66
C MET A 77 -34.87 46.63 41.67
N THR A 78 -34.59 46.08 40.48
CA THR A 78 -35.62 45.74 39.51
C THR A 78 -35.45 44.28 39.09
N THR A 79 -36.46 43.45 39.38
CA THR A 79 -36.43 42.00 39.20
C THR A 79 -36.35 41.50 37.73
N SER A 80 -36.07 42.33 36.74
CA SER A 80 -36.26 41.95 35.34
C SER A 80 -35.19 42.37 34.33
N THR A 81 -34.17 43.17 34.68
CA THR A 81 -33.16 43.63 33.72
C THR A 81 -31.74 43.43 34.26
N ASP A 82 -30.88 42.79 33.46
CA ASP A 82 -29.43 42.75 33.72
C ASP A 82 -28.85 44.13 33.38
N LEU A 83 -27.99 44.64 34.26
CA LEU A 83 -27.25 45.87 33.99
C LEU A 83 -25.91 45.45 33.38
N VAL A 84 -25.66 45.87 32.16
CA VAL A 84 -24.34 45.69 31.50
C VAL A 84 -23.54 47.01 31.64
N SER A 85 -22.44 46.92 32.36
CA SER A 85 -21.55 48.09 32.55
C SER A 85 -20.14 47.77 31.92
N ASN A 86 -19.40 48.82 31.60
CA ASN A 86 -17.98 48.67 31.25
C ASN A 86 -17.12 48.89 32.50
N PRO A 87 -16.44 47.85 33.00
CA PRO A 87 -15.61 47.93 34.21
C PRO A 87 -14.26 48.65 34.00
N GLY A 88 -14.04 49.26 32.83
CA GLY A 88 -12.78 49.93 32.53
C GLY A 88 -11.87 49.14 31.57
N ASP A 89 -12.47 48.27 30.74
CA ASP A 89 -11.77 47.45 29.76
C ASP A 89 -10.69 46.55 30.38
N LEU A 90 -11.09 45.72 31.34
CA LEU A 90 -10.15 44.87 32.08
C LEU A 90 -9.46 43.84 31.18
N ASN A 91 -8.16 43.66 31.35
CA ASN A 91 -7.44 42.57 30.69
C ASN A 91 -7.82 41.25 31.31
N TYR A 92 -8.12 40.27 30.47
CA TYR A 92 -8.39 38.91 30.87
C TYR A 92 -7.30 37.96 30.38
N PHE A 93 -6.78 37.14 31.28
CA PHE A 93 -5.86 36.05 31.00
C PHE A 93 -6.34 34.79 31.70
N ALA A 94 -6.21 33.63 31.06
CA ALA A 94 -6.49 32.35 31.69
C ALA A 94 -5.52 31.29 31.24
N PHE A 95 -5.16 30.43 32.20
CA PHE A 95 -4.38 29.21 31.97
C PHE A 95 -5.16 28.03 32.56
N ASP A 96 -5.49 27.08 31.71
CA ASP A 96 -6.35 25.95 32.06
C ASP A 96 -5.64 24.62 31.73
N ALA A 97 -5.75 23.66 32.65
CA ALA A 97 -5.42 22.27 32.40
C ALA A 97 -6.73 21.45 32.34
N THR A 98 -6.90 20.67 31.29
CA THR A 98 -8.17 19.98 31.05
C THR A 98 -7.95 18.53 30.64
N VAL A 99 -8.88 17.68 31.06
CA VAL A 99 -9.09 16.33 30.54
C VAL A 99 -10.32 16.38 29.64
N LYS A 100 -10.17 15.98 28.40
CA LYS A 100 -11.24 15.88 27.40
C LYS A 100 -11.53 14.41 27.14
N TYR A 101 -12.82 14.05 27.08
CA TYR A 101 -13.29 12.78 26.58
C TYR A 101 -14.04 12.98 25.27
N SER A 102 -13.62 12.31 24.23
CA SER A 102 -14.22 12.31 22.89
C SER A 102 -15.21 11.16 22.75
N PHE A 103 -16.41 11.44 22.22
CA PHE A 103 -17.42 10.44 21.91
C PHE A 103 -17.35 9.93 20.46
N MET A 104 -16.35 10.34 19.69
CA MET A 104 -16.22 10.05 18.26
C MET A 104 -16.23 8.54 17.98
N GLU A 105 -15.46 7.76 18.74
CA GLU A 105 -15.39 6.29 18.59
C GLU A 105 -16.72 5.63 18.97
N MET A 106 -17.35 6.06 20.06
CA MET A 106 -18.64 5.55 20.51
C MET A 106 -19.75 5.79 19.48
N LEU A 107 -19.71 6.94 18.80
CA LEU A 107 -20.66 7.30 17.74
C LEU A 107 -20.28 6.72 16.38
N LYS A 108 -19.12 6.07 16.26
CA LYS A 108 -18.56 5.57 14.99
C LYS A 108 -18.54 6.66 13.90
N SER A 109 -18.35 7.91 14.30
CA SER A 109 -18.27 9.05 13.39
C SER A 109 -16.84 9.27 12.92
N LYS A 110 -16.66 9.68 11.65
CA LYS A 110 -15.35 10.05 11.10
C LYS A 110 -15.15 11.57 11.05
N TRP A 111 -16.23 12.35 11.07
CA TRP A 111 -16.21 13.78 10.86
C TRP A 111 -16.74 14.62 12.02
N LEU A 112 -17.50 14.02 12.94
CA LEU A 112 -18.11 14.71 14.08
C LEU A 112 -17.58 14.12 15.39
N ASP A 113 -17.00 14.95 16.23
CA ASP A 113 -16.42 14.60 17.53
C ASP A 113 -17.06 15.47 18.65
N PRO A 114 -18.20 15.05 19.20
CA PRO A 114 -18.69 15.62 20.44
C PRO A 114 -17.79 15.22 21.59
N SER A 115 -17.61 16.13 22.56
CA SER A 115 -16.73 15.88 23.70
C SER A 115 -17.23 16.57 24.96
N ILE A 116 -16.85 16.01 26.09
CA ILE A 116 -16.91 16.68 27.40
C ILE A 116 -15.49 16.97 27.86
N ASN A 117 -15.35 18.05 28.64
CA ASN A 117 -14.10 18.40 29.24
C ASN A 117 -14.32 18.80 30.72
N VAL A 118 -13.35 18.45 31.54
CA VAL A 118 -13.29 18.84 32.94
C VAL A 118 -11.86 19.24 33.25
N GLY A 119 -11.68 20.17 34.20
CA GLY A 119 -10.35 20.64 34.54
C GLY A 119 -10.33 21.70 35.61
N GLY A 120 -9.23 22.38 35.67
CA GLY A 120 -9.03 23.54 36.54
C GLY A 120 -8.11 24.55 35.87
N GLY A 121 -8.18 25.77 36.35
CA GLY A 121 -7.37 26.84 35.80
C GLY A 121 -7.15 27.97 36.78
N TYR A 122 -6.42 28.93 36.31
CA TYR A 122 -6.18 30.19 37.02
C TYR A 122 -6.50 31.35 36.09
N ASN A 123 -7.39 32.23 36.54
CA ASN A 123 -7.91 33.33 35.72
C ASN A 123 -7.55 34.67 36.36
N PHE A 124 -7.31 35.66 35.52
CA PHE A 124 -6.99 37.04 35.87
C PHE A 124 -8.01 37.97 35.21
N PHE A 125 -8.60 38.85 35.96
CA PHE A 125 -9.49 39.93 35.52
C PHE A 125 -8.96 41.25 36.06
N GLY A 126 -8.25 42.02 35.21
CA GLY A 126 -7.51 43.20 35.68
C GLY A 126 -6.48 42.82 36.71
N ASP A 127 -6.58 43.39 37.94
CA ASP A 127 -5.72 43.10 39.08
C ASP A 127 -6.18 41.92 39.93
N ALA A 128 -7.42 41.44 39.71
CA ALA A 128 -7.97 40.29 40.42
C ALA A 128 -7.49 38.96 39.81
N SER A 129 -7.29 37.94 40.64
CA SER A 129 -6.93 36.59 40.15
C SER A 129 -7.44 35.49 41.08
N ALA A 130 -7.94 34.40 40.51
CA ALA A 130 -8.45 33.27 41.25
C ALA A 130 -8.30 31.94 40.53
N GLY A 131 -8.26 30.85 41.31
CA GLY A 131 -8.41 29.49 40.81
C GLY A 131 -9.84 29.19 40.38
N THR A 132 -10.00 28.33 39.39
CA THR A 132 -11.30 27.87 38.91
C THR A 132 -11.34 26.38 38.72
N VAL A 133 -12.55 25.80 38.90
CA VAL A 133 -12.89 24.46 38.41
C VAL A 133 -13.72 24.60 37.15
N ASN A 134 -13.35 23.84 36.12
CA ASN A 134 -13.86 24.01 34.78
C ASN A 134 -14.60 22.75 34.33
N GLY A 135 -15.76 22.93 33.68
CA GLY A 135 -16.52 21.85 33.04
C GLY A 135 -17.15 22.34 31.75
N GLY A 136 -17.11 21.57 30.69
CA GLY A 136 -17.61 22.05 29.41
C GLY A 136 -17.96 20.97 28.40
N LEU A 137 -18.54 21.45 27.31
CA LEU A 137 -18.92 20.68 26.13
C LEU A 137 -18.12 21.18 24.93
N GLY A 138 -17.72 20.25 24.08
CA GLY A 138 -17.03 20.55 22.83
C GLY A 138 -17.63 19.83 21.66
N LEU A 139 -17.47 20.40 20.50
CA LEU A 139 -17.85 19.83 19.22
C LEU A 139 -16.75 20.14 18.21
N THR A 140 -16.15 19.09 17.64
CA THR A 140 -15.14 19.24 16.59
C THR A 140 -15.66 18.64 15.29
N PHE A 141 -15.58 19.42 14.22
CA PHE A 141 -15.90 18.99 12.86
C PHE A 141 -14.59 18.74 12.12
N TRP A 142 -14.26 17.47 11.88
CA TRP A 142 -13.06 17.07 11.16
C TRP A 142 -13.27 17.22 9.66
N VAL A 143 -12.52 18.12 9.03
CA VAL A 143 -12.51 18.36 7.58
C VAL A 143 -11.60 17.37 6.88
N THR A 144 -10.49 17.05 7.53
CA THR A 144 -9.56 15.96 7.16
C THR A 144 -9.27 15.14 8.41
N GLU A 145 -8.47 14.10 8.30
CA GLU A 145 -8.06 13.29 9.47
C GLU A 145 -7.29 14.10 10.51
N ASN A 146 -6.60 15.16 10.08
CA ASN A 146 -5.72 15.96 10.90
C ASN A 146 -6.15 17.41 11.10
N VAL A 147 -7.18 17.89 10.38
CA VAL A 147 -7.64 19.29 10.46
C VAL A 147 -9.12 19.34 10.77
N GLY A 148 -9.49 20.09 11.81
CA GLY A 148 -10.87 20.25 12.22
C GLY A 148 -11.22 21.67 12.66
N LEU A 149 -12.51 21.98 12.63
CA LEU A 149 -13.12 23.16 13.25
C LEU A 149 -13.62 22.78 14.63
N GLN A 150 -13.15 23.46 15.66
CA GLN A 150 -13.53 23.22 17.05
C GLN A 150 -14.40 24.34 17.58
N LEU A 151 -15.51 23.95 18.22
CA LEU A 151 -16.36 24.80 19.04
C LEU A 151 -16.39 24.22 20.44
N GLN A 152 -16.25 25.06 21.46
CA GLN A 152 -16.24 24.60 22.84
C GLN A 152 -16.84 25.67 23.75
N SER A 153 -17.61 25.24 24.76
CA SER A 153 -18.14 26.11 25.80
C SER A 153 -17.79 25.53 27.15
N VAL A 154 -17.13 26.31 27.98
CA VAL A 154 -16.59 25.91 29.27
C VAL A 154 -17.14 26.80 30.35
N TYR A 155 -17.84 26.20 31.30
CA TYR A 155 -18.25 26.84 32.56
C TYR A 155 -17.04 26.83 33.50
N LYS A 156 -16.66 28.00 34.03
CA LYS A 156 -15.56 28.22 34.96
C LYS A 156 -16.13 28.72 36.28
N HIS A 157 -16.14 27.83 37.27
CA HIS A 157 -16.54 28.21 38.62
C HIS A 157 -15.33 28.77 39.35
N SER A 158 -15.46 30.06 39.74
CA SER A 158 -14.41 30.75 40.51
C SER A 158 -14.58 30.50 41.99
N PHE A 159 -13.48 30.36 42.69
CA PHE A 159 -13.43 30.26 44.18
C PHE A 159 -13.42 31.61 44.86
N ASP A 160 -13.32 32.71 44.13
CA ASP A 160 -13.34 34.08 44.62
C ASP A 160 -14.33 34.92 43.75
N ASP A 161 -15.64 34.67 43.95
CA ASP A 161 -16.71 35.29 43.20
C ASP A 161 -17.63 36.12 44.13
N ASN A 162 -17.16 37.29 44.53
CA ASN A 162 -17.95 38.28 45.27
C ASN A 162 -18.59 39.34 44.34
N ARG A 163 -18.27 39.28 43.03
CA ARG A 163 -18.87 40.08 41.96
C ARG A 163 -18.57 41.58 42.04
N VAL A 164 -17.44 41.94 42.53
CA VAL A 164 -16.92 43.31 42.49
C VAL A 164 -15.97 43.43 41.34
N ALA A 165 -16.32 44.17 40.28
CA ALA A 165 -15.45 44.36 39.12
C ALA A 165 -14.08 44.89 39.53
N ASP A 166 -13.00 44.34 38.92
CA ASP A 166 -11.60 44.66 39.19
C ASP A 166 -11.04 44.19 40.55
N LEU A 167 -11.89 43.62 41.43
CA LEU A 167 -11.46 43.06 42.71
C LEU A 167 -11.68 41.55 42.80
N ASP A 168 -12.55 41.00 41.98
CA ASP A 168 -12.92 39.60 41.99
C ASP A 168 -12.84 38.95 40.61
N VAL A 169 -12.71 37.61 40.62
CA VAL A 169 -12.83 36.78 39.40
C VAL A 169 -14.21 36.17 39.38
N PRO A 170 -15.11 36.60 38.49
CA PRO A 170 -16.46 36.06 38.43
C PRO A 170 -16.50 34.63 37.89
N THR A 171 -17.45 33.84 38.37
CA THR A 171 -17.88 32.62 37.69
C THR A 171 -18.42 33.00 36.33
N HIS A 172 -17.94 32.37 35.26
CA HIS A 172 -18.28 32.78 33.90
C HIS A 172 -18.28 31.58 32.93
N ILE A 173 -18.81 31.81 31.72
CA ILE A 173 -18.65 30.86 30.60
C ILE A 173 -17.63 31.42 29.63
N GLN A 174 -16.70 30.58 29.21
CA GLN A 174 -15.77 30.90 28.13
C GLN A 174 -16.09 30.03 26.91
N HIS A 175 -16.31 30.68 25.79
CA HIS A 175 -16.56 30.04 24.50
C HIS A 175 -15.32 30.11 23.63
N PHE A 176 -15.03 29.02 22.91
CA PHE A 176 -13.88 28.92 22.01
C PHE A 176 -14.36 28.50 20.63
N ALA A 177 -13.85 29.15 19.59
CA ALA A 177 -14.07 28.80 18.20
C ALA A 177 -12.75 28.90 17.44
N GLY A 178 -12.32 27.84 16.81
CA GLY A 178 -11.02 27.86 16.12
C GLY A 178 -10.74 26.59 15.34
N LEU A 179 -9.53 26.54 14.81
CA LEU A 179 -8.99 25.38 14.09
C LEU A 179 -8.20 24.49 15.04
N THR A 180 -8.26 23.21 14.80
CA THR A 180 -7.44 22.20 15.48
C THR A 180 -6.68 21.37 14.47
N PHE A 181 -5.42 21.06 14.78
CA PHE A 181 -4.50 20.29 13.95
C PHE A 181 -3.91 19.16 14.77
N LYS A 182 -3.99 17.92 14.26
CA LYS A 182 -3.34 16.75 14.86
C LYS A 182 -1.97 16.55 14.24
N PHE A 183 -0.98 16.13 15.03
CA PHE A 183 0.38 15.88 14.57
C PHE A 183 1.14 14.92 15.50
N GLY A 184 2.38 14.54 15.14
CA GLY A 184 3.29 13.77 15.97
C GLY A 184 3.11 12.27 15.87
N GLY A 185 2.53 11.77 14.79
CA GLY A 185 2.58 10.35 14.43
C GLY A 185 4.02 9.94 14.12
N LYS A 186 4.36 8.69 14.42
CA LYS A 186 5.64 8.11 14.07
C LYS A 186 5.54 7.51 12.65
N ASP A 187 6.48 7.87 11.81
CA ASP A 187 6.71 7.39 10.46
C ASP A 187 8.23 7.16 10.39
N THR A 188 8.64 5.89 10.46
CA THR A 188 10.05 5.55 10.72
C THR A 188 10.89 5.63 9.47
N ASP A 189 10.35 5.26 8.32
CA ASP A 189 11.05 5.22 7.03
C ASP A 189 10.78 6.45 6.16
N GLY A 190 9.74 7.25 6.51
CA GLY A 190 9.44 8.54 5.89
C GLY A 190 8.68 8.44 4.57
N ASP A 191 7.95 7.36 4.33
CA ASP A 191 7.16 7.16 3.11
C ASP A 191 5.79 7.87 3.12
N GLY A 192 5.41 8.47 4.27
CA GLY A 192 4.15 9.17 4.49
C GLY A 192 3.06 8.31 5.10
N ILE A 193 3.32 7.04 5.37
CA ILE A 193 2.42 6.12 6.08
C ILE A 193 2.95 5.94 7.50
N TYR A 194 2.07 6.12 8.49
CA TYR A 194 2.50 6.01 9.88
C TYR A 194 2.72 4.55 10.27
N ASP A 195 3.76 4.24 11.07
CA ASP A 195 4.16 2.91 11.54
C ASP A 195 2.98 2.01 11.97
N LYS A 196 1.90 2.60 12.48
CA LYS A 196 0.71 1.86 12.93
C LYS A 196 -0.14 1.30 11.77
N ASP A 197 -0.15 2.01 10.65
CA ASP A 197 -0.95 1.68 9.47
C ASP A 197 -0.07 1.10 8.37
N ASP A 198 1.25 1.08 8.62
CA ASP A 198 2.29 0.59 7.74
C ASP A 198 2.55 -0.90 7.99
N ALA A 199 2.53 -1.69 6.94
CA ALA A 199 2.86 -3.10 6.98
C ALA A 199 4.37 -3.36 6.97
N CYS A 200 5.17 -2.37 6.51
CA CYS A 200 6.64 -2.42 6.41
C CYS A 200 7.32 -1.19 7.06
N PRO A 201 7.13 -0.90 8.35
CA PRO A 201 7.46 0.38 8.99
C PRO A 201 8.92 0.80 8.99
N GLU A 202 9.84 -0.01 8.50
CA GLU A 202 11.28 0.26 8.46
C GLU A 202 11.81 0.38 7.02
N VAL A 203 10.93 0.16 6.01
CA VAL A 203 11.31 0.15 4.59
C VAL A 203 10.27 0.90 3.79
N ALA A 204 10.61 2.10 3.36
CA ALA A 204 9.73 2.99 2.60
C ALA A 204 9.12 2.30 1.37
N GLY A 205 7.81 2.43 1.21
CA GLY A 205 7.07 1.78 0.16
C GLY A 205 5.90 2.57 -0.40
N LEU A 206 4.91 1.89 -0.94
CA LEU A 206 3.80 2.49 -1.66
C LEU A 206 2.49 2.42 -0.85
N PRO A 207 1.63 3.45 -0.92
CA PRO A 207 0.35 3.46 -0.23
C PRO A 207 -0.58 2.32 -0.63
N GLU A 208 -0.53 1.86 -1.87
CA GLU A 208 -1.31 0.74 -2.40
C GLU A 208 -0.93 -0.59 -1.76
N PHE A 209 0.32 -0.73 -1.34
CA PHE A 209 0.84 -1.89 -0.60
C PHE A 209 0.97 -1.63 0.91
N LYS A 210 0.27 -0.59 1.41
CA LYS A 210 0.28 -0.20 2.83
C LYS A 210 1.69 0.01 3.38
N GLY A 211 2.53 0.73 2.63
CA GLY A 211 3.89 1.04 3.03
C GLY A 211 4.94 -0.02 2.69
N CYS A 212 4.57 -1.11 2.02
CA CYS A 212 5.57 -2.06 1.55
C CYS A 212 6.11 -1.69 0.16
N PRO A 213 7.39 -2.00 -0.12
CA PRO A 213 8.02 -1.70 -1.40
C PRO A 213 7.53 -2.61 -2.52
N ASP A 214 7.63 -2.08 -3.74
CA ASP A 214 7.55 -2.73 -5.03
C ASP A 214 8.74 -2.19 -5.81
N THR A 215 9.84 -2.96 -5.84
CA THR A 215 11.15 -2.46 -6.25
C THR A 215 11.24 -2.25 -7.74
N ASP A 216 10.64 -3.10 -8.56
CA ASP A 216 10.68 -3.02 -10.03
C ASP A 216 9.45 -2.34 -10.63
N GLY A 217 8.39 -2.13 -9.84
CA GLY A 217 7.20 -1.37 -10.23
C GLY A 217 6.22 -2.14 -11.10
N ASP A 218 6.17 -3.46 -11.00
CA ASP A 218 5.26 -4.31 -11.77
C ASP A 218 3.86 -4.44 -11.17
N GLY A 219 3.66 -3.90 -9.96
CA GLY A 219 2.40 -3.95 -9.22
C GLY A 219 2.29 -5.12 -8.25
N ILE A 220 3.39 -5.79 -7.96
CA ILE A 220 3.48 -6.86 -6.97
C ILE A 220 4.48 -6.44 -5.89
N GLN A 221 4.07 -6.49 -4.62
CA GLN A 221 4.99 -6.09 -3.54
C GLN A 221 6.14 -7.09 -3.38
N ASP A 222 7.34 -6.63 -3.07
CA ASP A 222 8.57 -7.42 -2.94
C ASP A 222 8.44 -8.70 -2.09
N SER A 223 7.57 -8.68 -1.06
CA SER A 223 7.40 -9.81 -0.14
C SER A 223 6.71 -11.03 -0.75
N VAL A 224 5.98 -10.85 -1.86
CA VAL A 224 5.26 -11.90 -2.60
C VAL A 224 5.73 -12.01 -4.03
N ASP A 225 6.66 -11.16 -4.44
CA ASP A 225 7.31 -11.17 -5.72
C ASP A 225 8.47 -12.18 -5.74
N ALA A 226 8.46 -13.06 -6.71
CA ALA A 226 9.52 -14.05 -6.91
C ALA A 226 10.74 -13.46 -7.65
N CYS A 227 10.53 -12.36 -8.41
CA CYS A 227 11.54 -11.69 -9.22
C CYS A 227 11.59 -10.17 -8.93
N LYS A 228 11.56 -9.78 -7.69
CA LYS A 228 11.40 -8.41 -7.16
C LYS A 228 12.29 -7.30 -7.75
N ASP A 229 13.31 -7.64 -8.53
CA ASP A 229 14.23 -6.71 -9.17
C ASP A 229 14.03 -6.66 -10.70
N GLU A 230 13.08 -7.44 -11.25
CA GLU A 230 12.81 -7.56 -12.68
C GLU A 230 11.31 -7.65 -12.93
N ALA A 231 10.70 -6.57 -13.41
CA ALA A 231 9.28 -6.45 -13.64
C ALA A 231 8.70 -7.56 -14.52
N GLY A 232 7.66 -8.23 -14.02
CA GLY A 232 7.07 -9.36 -14.70
C GLY A 232 5.54 -9.42 -14.63
N LEU A 233 4.99 -10.60 -14.72
CA LEU A 233 3.55 -10.82 -14.79
C LEU A 233 3.00 -11.43 -13.49
N ALA A 234 1.83 -10.98 -13.09
CA ALA A 234 1.15 -11.48 -11.89
C ALA A 234 0.87 -13.00 -11.93
N GLU A 235 0.67 -13.57 -13.12
CA GLU A 235 0.46 -15.00 -13.32
C GLU A 235 1.73 -15.83 -13.03
N PHE A 236 2.90 -15.18 -13.10
CA PHE A 236 4.21 -15.76 -12.78
C PHE A 236 4.80 -15.23 -11.49
N ASN A 237 3.96 -14.67 -10.61
CA ASN A 237 4.36 -14.08 -9.33
C ASN A 237 5.47 -13.03 -9.48
N GLY A 238 5.37 -12.14 -10.47
CA GLY A 238 6.30 -11.07 -10.72
C GLY A 238 7.50 -11.43 -11.58
N CYS A 239 7.59 -12.65 -12.09
CA CYS A 239 8.68 -13.01 -13.00
C CYS A 239 8.35 -12.67 -14.46
N PRO A 240 9.36 -12.19 -15.24
CA PRO A 240 9.19 -11.92 -16.65
C PRO A 240 9.09 -13.21 -17.48
N ASP A 241 8.34 -13.12 -18.59
CA ASP A 241 8.22 -14.07 -19.68
C ASP A 241 8.33 -13.25 -20.97
N THR A 242 9.55 -13.08 -21.45
CA THR A 242 9.87 -12.09 -22.49
C THR A 242 9.21 -12.41 -23.83
N ASP A 243 9.13 -13.66 -24.25
CA ASP A 243 8.52 -14.04 -25.52
C ASP A 243 7.05 -14.44 -25.39
N GLY A 244 6.57 -14.66 -24.15
CA GLY A 244 5.18 -14.97 -23.87
C GLY A 244 4.78 -16.40 -24.27
N ASP A 245 5.62 -17.38 -24.03
CA ASP A 245 5.34 -18.80 -24.27
C ASP A 245 4.80 -19.54 -23.04
N GLY A 246 4.81 -18.88 -21.89
CA GLY A 246 4.30 -19.40 -20.63
C GLY A 246 5.40 -20.03 -19.75
N ILE A 247 6.64 -19.71 -20.03
CA ILE A 247 7.83 -20.09 -19.25
C ILE A 247 8.55 -18.82 -18.84
N ILE A 248 8.88 -18.69 -17.58
CA ILE A 248 9.60 -17.51 -17.09
C ILE A 248 11.04 -17.50 -17.60
N ASP A 249 11.59 -16.31 -17.85
CA ASP A 249 12.92 -16.12 -18.44
C ASP A 249 14.04 -16.90 -17.72
N SER A 250 13.92 -17.04 -16.39
CA SER A 250 14.89 -17.80 -15.58
C SER A 250 14.85 -19.31 -15.80
N GLU A 251 13.75 -19.84 -16.32
CA GLU A 251 13.56 -21.27 -16.64
C GLU A 251 13.58 -21.53 -18.15
N ASP A 252 13.63 -20.46 -18.97
CA ASP A 252 13.64 -20.50 -20.41
C ASP A 252 15.07 -20.56 -20.97
N GLU A 253 15.34 -21.57 -21.77
CA GLU A 253 16.60 -21.68 -22.50
C GLU A 253 16.63 -20.87 -23.81
N CYS A 254 15.48 -20.34 -24.26
CA CYS A 254 15.32 -19.57 -25.49
C CYS A 254 14.46 -18.31 -25.30
N VAL A 255 14.78 -17.48 -24.32
CA VAL A 255 14.05 -16.31 -23.77
C VAL A 255 13.39 -15.39 -24.79
N ASP A 256 13.95 -15.29 -26.00
CA ASP A 256 13.47 -14.38 -27.05
C ASP A 256 12.61 -15.07 -28.12
N VAL A 257 12.41 -16.38 -28.05
CA VAL A 257 11.78 -17.15 -29.13
C VAL A 257 10.86 -18.24 -28.58
N LYS A 258 9.53 -17.99 -28.71
CA LYS A 258 8.51 -18.93 -28.24
C LYS A 258 8.77 -20.38 -28.55
N GLY A 259 8.72 -21.18 -27.54
CA GLY A 259 8.90 -22.59 -27.67
C GLY A 259 7.90 -23.44 -26.89
N THR A 260 8.35 -24.54 -26.35
CA THR A 260 7.49 -25.46 -25.61
C THR A 260 8.08 -25.85 -24.29
N LYS A 261 7.25 -26.11 -23.31
CA LYS A 261 7.66 -26.56 -21.97
C LYS A 261 8.50 -27.85 -21.99
N ILE A 262 8.27 -28.71 -23.03
CA ILE A 262 9.03 -29.96 -23.21
C ILE A 262 10.47 -29.66 -23.62
N MET A 263 10.66 -28.59 -24.41
CA MET A 263 11.95 -28.12 -24.89
C MET A 263 12.51 -26.98 -24.05
N LYS A 264 11.96 -26.77 -22.81
CA LYS A 264 12.37 -25.70 -21.90
C LYS A 264 12.39 -24.32 -22.55
N GLY A 265 11.30 -23.95 -23.21
CA GLY A 265 11.13 -22.68 -23.87
C GLY A 265 11.72 -22.59 -25.28
N CYS A 266 12.37 -23.62 -25.78
CA CYS A 266 12.87 -23.60 -27.15
C CYS A 266 11.88 -24.15 -28.17
N PRO A 267 11.88 -23.61 -29.39
CA PRO A 267 11.10 -24.17 -30.51
C PRO A 267 11.65 -25.52 -30.97
N ASP A 268 10.76 -26.36 -31.52
CA ASP A 268 11.03 -27.62 -32.21
C ASP A 268 10.12 -27.64 -33.44
N ALA A 269 10.61 -27.11 -34.55
CA ALA A 269 9.80 -26.74 -35.69
C ALA A 269 9.27 -27.96 -36.44
N ASP A 270 9.97 -29.08 -36.48
CA ASP A 270 9.54 -30.30 -37.14
C ASP A 270 8.94 -31.34 -36.16
N GLY A 271 9.14 -31.12 -34.86
CA GLY A 271 8.54 -31.93 -33.81
C GLY A 271 9.17 -33.32 -33.68
N ASP A 272 10.49 -33.42 -33.80
CA ASP A 272 11.25 -34.67 -33.66
C ASP A 272 11.80 -34.88 -32.23
N GLY A 273 11.70 -33.84 -31.38
CA GLY A 273 12.14 -33.89 -29.98
C GLY A 273 13.56 -33.37 -29.77
N VAL A 274 14.12 -32.66 -30.75
CA VAL A 274 15.38 -31.89 -30.66
C VAL A 274 14.97 -30.41 -30.84
N ALA A 275 15.42 -29.54 -29.94
CA ALA A 275 15.15 -28.10 -30.10
C ALA A 275 15.90 -27.54 -31.30
N ASP A 276 15.31 -26.59 -32.02
CA ASP A 276 15.86 -25.98 -33.23
C ASP A 276 17.31 -25.48 -33.06
N LYS A 277 17.65 -24.98 -31.85
CA LYS A 277 19.01 -24.52 -31.53
C LYS A 277 20.07 -25.65 -31.51
N ASP A 278 19.65 -26.87 -31.22
CA ASP A 278 20.48 -28.06 -31.10
C ASP A 278 20.34 -29.02 -32.30
N ASP A 279 19.43 -28.69 -33.23
CA ASP A 279 19.05 -29.46 -34.39
C ASP A 279 19.84 -29.01 -35.64
N GLU A 280 20.57 -29.93 -36.23
CA GLU A 280 21.29 -29.67 -37.50
C GLU A 280 20.32 -29.66 -38.70
N CYS A 281 19.10 -30.17 -38.57
CA CYS A 281 18.07 -30.23 -39.62
C CYS A 281 16.68 -29.72 -39.10
N PRO A 282 16.51 -28.45 -38.64
CA PRO A 282 15.37 -27.97 -37.90
C PRO A 282 14.00 -28.04 -38.58
N THR A 283 13.93 -28.47 -39.80
CA THR A 283 12.68 -28.55 -40.60
C THR A 283 12.43 -29.97 -41.15
N VAL A 284 13.26 -30.92 -40.79
CA VAL A 284 13.16 -32.29 -41.32
C VAL A 284 13.41 -33.30 -40.21
N LYS A 285 12.32 -33.91 -39.74
CA LYS A 285 12.36 -34.89 -38.64
C LYS A 285 13.46 -35.91 -38.75
N GLY A 286 14.25 -36.03 -37.75
CA GLY A 286 15.32 -36.99 -37.70
C GLY A 286 15.47 -37.69 -36.35
N ALA A 287 16.64 -38.22 -36.11
CA ALA A 287 16.91 -38.94 -34.86
C ALA A 287 17.73 -38.07 -33.90
N LYS A 288 17.40 -38.10 -32.63
CA LYS A 288 18.12 -37.35 -31.58
C LYS A 288 19.62 -37.74 -31.57
N GLU A 289 19.94 -39.02 -31.81
CA GLU A 289 21.27 -39.52 -31.87
C GLU A 289 22.07 -38.98 -33.08
N ASN A 290 21.35 -38.48 -34.09
CA ASN A 290 21.92 -37.84 -35.30
C ASN A 290 21.63 -36.32 -35.29
N LYS A 291 21.51 -35.71 -34.07
CA LYS A 291 21.26 -34.27 -33.86
C LYS A 291 20.10 -33.74 -34.68
N GLY A 292 18.96 -34.41 -34.66
CA GLY A 292 17.75 -34.01 -35.36
C GLY A 292 17.73 -34.27 -36.87
N CYS A 293 18.79 -34.78 -37.44
CA CYS A 293 18.79 -35.14 -38.86
C CYS A 293 18.37 -36.59 -39.12
N PRO A 294 17.68 -36.85 -40.24
CA PRO A 294 17.49 -38.22 -40.69
C PRO A 294 18.81 -38.91 -40.98
N TRP A 295 18.88 -40.20 -40.72
CA TRP A 295 20.05 -40.96 -41.09
C TRP A 295 20.20 -40.98 -42.63
N PRO A 296 21.43 -40.82 -43.19
CA PRO A 296 21.63 -40.94 -44.63
C PRO A 296 21.13 -42.28 -45.14
N ASP A 297 20.52 -42.28 -46.35
CA ASP A 297 20.13 -43.46 -47.16
C ASP A 297 20.58 -43.15 -48.55
N THR A 298 21.84 -43.59 -48.84
CA THR A 298 22.55 -43.16 -50.05
C THR A 298 21.92 -43.71 -51.34
N ASP A 299 21.34 -44.87 -51.33
CA ASP A 299 20.71 -45.45 -52.52
C ASP A 299 19.19 -45.29 -52.54
N GLY A 300 18.58 -44.87 -51.40
CA GLY A 300 17.14 -44.55 -51.30
C GLY A 300 16.26 -45.80 -51.36
N ASP A 301 16.67 -46.87 -50.67
CA ASP A 301 15.88 -48.12 -50.59
C ASP A 301 15.04 -48.20 -49.32
N GLY A 302 15.16 -47.21 -48.39
CA GLY A 302 14.45 -47.12 -47.11
C GLY A 302 15.15 -47.79 -45.93
N VAL A 303 16.41 -48.17 -46.09
CA VAL A 303 17.32 -48.65 -45.05
C VAL A 303 18.43 -47.59 -44.87
N ALA A 304 18.59 -47.06 -43.72
CA ALA A 304 19.64 -46.08 -43.48
C ALA A 304 21.03 -46.72 -43.64
N ASP A 305 22.00 -45.92 -44.16
CA ASP A 305 23.37 -46.38 -44.44
C ASP A 305 24.05 -47.15 -43.27
N LYS A 306 23.74 -46.74 -42.05
CA LYS A 306 24.30 -47.37 -40.82
C LYS A 306 23.75 -48.76 -40.56
N ASP A 307 22.57 -49.08 -41.06
CA ASP A 307 21.85 -50.36 -40.88
C ASP A 307 21.84 -51.14 -42.21
N ASP A 308 22.34 -50.54 -43.28
CA ASP A 308 22.37 -51.11 -44.64
C ASP A 308 23.69 -51.85 -44.90
N LYS A 309 23.60 -53.08 -45.29
CA LYS A 309 24.75 -53.89 -45.68
C LYS A 309 25.26 -53.61 -47.10
N CYS A 310 24.43 -52.95 -47.88
CA CYS A 310 24.75 -52.62 -49.30
C CYS A 310 24.46 -51.11 -49.58
N PRO A 311 25.03 -50.13 -48.87
CA PRO A 311 24.63 -48.71 -48.83
C PRO A 311 24.59 -47.94 -50.16
N THR A 312 25.00 -48.55 -51.25
CA THR A 312 25.09 -47.94 -52.57
C THR A 312 24.32 -48.71 -53.62
N VAL A 313 23.61 -49.77 -53.22
CA VAL A 313 22.90 -50.66 -54.15
C VAL A 313 21.53 -51.01 -53.59
N LYS A 314 20.47 -50.42 -54.15
CA LYS A 314 19.07 -50.61 -53.68
C LYS A 314 18.74 -52.06 -53.47
N GLY A 315 18.24 -52.35 -52.27
CA GLY A 315 17.81 -53.66 -51.93
C GLY A 315 16.44 -53.70 -51.25
N THR A 316 16.28 -54.54 -50.24
CA THR A 316 15.01 -54.65 -49.50
C THR A 316 15.27 -54.53 -47.99
N VAL A 317 14.29 -53.96 -47.25
CA VAL A 317 14.35 -53.94 -45.81
C VAL A 317 14.47 -55.32 -45.19
N ALA A 318 13.84 -56.32 -45.85
CA ALA A 318 13.87 -57.72 -45.43
C ALA A 318 15.31 -58.31 -45.51
N ASN A 319 16.12 -57.82 -46.42
CA ASN A 319 17.51 -58.26 -46.64
C ASN A 319 18.54 -57.24 -46.15
N ASN A 320 18.15 -56.40 -45.16
CA ASN A 320 19.03 -55.36 -44.62
C ASN A 320 19.69 -54.47 -45.73
N GLY A 321 18.88 -53.98 -46.69
CA GLY A 321 19.36 -53.07 -47.74
C GLY A 321 20.07 -53.76 -48.90
N CYS A 322 20.24 -55.05 -48.91
CA CYS A 322 20.83 -55.73 -50.02
C CYS A 322 19.79 -56.28 -51.02
N PRO A 323 20.10 -56.36 -52.29
CA PRO A 323 19.25 -57.01 -53.28
C PRO A 323 19.03 -58.46 -52.95
N GLU A 324 17.82 -58.92 -53.16
CA GLU A 324 17.53 -60.37 -53.08
C GLU A 324 18.23 -61.13 -54.23
N ILE A 325 18.89 -62.18 -53.86
CA ILE A 325 19.50 -63.11 -54.83
C ILE A 325 18.38 -64.05 -55.28
N THR A 326 17.81 -63.76 -56.46
CA THR A 326 16.80 -64.63 -57.03
C THR A 326 17.35 -66.00 -57.40
N GLU A 327 16.49 -67.01 -57.34
CA GLU A 327 16.89 -68.38 -57.75
C GLU A 327 17.46 -68.42 -59.17
N GLU A 328 16.97 -67.53 -60.05
CA GLU A 328 17.50 -67.40 -61.43
C GLU A 328 18.94 -66.92 -61.42
N LYS A 329 19.32 -65.93 -60.62
CA LYS A 329 20.68 -65.42 -60.49
C LYS A 329 21.63 -66.49 -59.86
N VAL A 330 21.12 -67.23 -58.89
CA VAL A 330 21.86 -68.35 -58.26
C VAL A 330 22.09 -69.43 -59.30
N LYS A 331 21.10 -69.74 -60.10
CA LYS A 331 21.22 -70.71 -61.16
C LYS A 331 22.23 -70.25 -62.26
N ALA A 332 22.13 -68.96 -62.67
CA ALA A 332 23.04 -68.40 -63.63
C ALA A 332 24.50 -68.40 -63.16
N ILE A 333 24.75 -68.06 -61.90
CA ILE A 333 26.07 -68.10 -61.26
C ILE A 333 26.59 -69.52 -61.17
N ASN A 334 25.73 -70.48 -60.78
CA ASN A 334 26.14 -71.88 -60.72
C ASN A 334 26.42 -72.46 -62.08
N ASP A 335 25.64 -72.08 -63.07
CA ASP A 335 25.86 -72.52 -64.46
C ASP A 335 27.12 -71.87 -65.06
N ALA A 336 27.43 -70.64 -64.77
CA ALA A 336 28.70 -69.99 -65.15
C ALA A 336 29.87 -70.63 -64.39
N ALA A 337 29.74 -70.93 -63.14
CA ALA A 337 30.79 -71.56 -62.31
C ALA A 337 31.12 -72.97 -62.79
N LYS A 338 30.14 -73.69 -63.38
CA LYS A 338 30.44 -75.05 -63.99
C LYS A 338 31.37 -74.97 -65.17
N ASN A 339 31.49 -73.86 -65.80
CA ASN A 339 32.34 -73.63 -66.95
C ASN A 339 33.69 -72.98 -66.61
N ILE A 340 33.98 -72.81 -65.32
CA ILE A 340 35.27 -72.27 -64.87
C ILE A 340 36.21 -73.44 -64.51
N PHE A 341 37.18 -73.57 -65.28
CA PHE A 341 38.24 -74.59 -65.07
C PHE A 341 39.60 -73.97 -64.87
N PHE A 342 40.32 -74.48 -63.91
CA PHE A 342 41.68 -74.00 -63.59
C PHE A 342 42.71 -75.05 -64.16
N GLN A 343 43.84 -74.57 -64.60
CA GLN A 343 45.01 -75.41 -64.95
C GLN A 343 45.50 -76.16 -63.71
N THR A 344 45.79 -77.44 -63.88
CA THR A 344 46.21 -78.29 -62.78
C THR A 344 47.42 -77.72 -62.03
N GLY A 345 47.24 -77.51 -60.72
CA GLY A 345 48.28 -77.00 -59.83
C GLY A 345 48.52 -75.48 -59.89
N THR A 346 47.63 -74.70 -60.57
CA THR A 346 47.77 -73.23 -60.69
C THR A 346 46.47 -72.53 -60.44
N ASN A 347 46.50 -71.17 -60.20
CA ASN A 347 45.32 -70.31 -60.11
C ASN A 347 44.96 -69.64 -61.46
N LYS A 348 45.47 -70.18 -62.58
CA LYS A 348 45.21 -69.68 -63.94
C LYS A 348 44.01 -70.44 -64.54
N LEU A 349 43.11 -69.73 -65.17
CA LEU A 349 41.97 -70.29 -65.90
C LEU A 349 42.46 -71.07 -67.14
N THR A 350 41.80 -72.18 -67.51
CA THR A 350 42.02 -72.87 -68.76
C THR A 350 41.50 -72.01 -69.93
N LYS A 351 41.96 -72.34 -71.19
CA LYS A 351 41.50 -71.69 -72.40
C LYS A 351 40.00 -71.82 -72.61
N GLU A 352 39.41 -72.92 -72.15
CA GLU A 352 37.97 -73.23 -72.24
C GLU A 352 37.14 -72.35 -71.28
N SER A 353 37.71 -71.82 -70.20
CA SER A 353 37.01 -70.88 -69.26
C SER A 353 37.09 -69.39 -69.70
N LEU A 354 37.78 -69.09 -70.79
CA LEU A 354 38.00 -67.76 -71.32
C LEU A 354 37.16 -67.46 -72.57
N THR A 355 36.38 -68.41 -73.03
CA THR A 355 35.48 -68.29 -74.16
C THR A 355 34.00 -68.13 -73.62
#